data_3c08813c4bc726ec713e6ce1d339b059
#
_entry.id   3c08813c4bc726ec713e6ce1d339b059
#
_cell.length_a   1.000
_cell.length_b   1.000
_cell.length_c   1.000
_cell.angle_alpha   90.00
_cell.angle_beta   90.00
_cell.angle_gamma   90.00
#
_symmetry.space_group_name_H-M   'P 1'
#
loop_
_entity.id
_entity.type
_entity.pdbx_description
1 polymer ?
#
loop_
_entity_poly.entity_id
_entity_poly.type
_entity_poly.pdbx_seq_one_letter_code
_entity_poly.pdbx_strand_id
1 'polypeptide(L)'
;MTISLRFAARSDVGLVRQSNQDSGYAGPHLCLLCDGMGGPAGGDIASAVAVEHLMPLDADSHQAGELLGLMRDAVQAAHTELVTLSSQDPDLAGLGTTCIGVMRSGNKLAMVHVGDSRAYMLRDGTLTQVTTDHTFVEYLVETGRLTRDQARQHPQRSVLLRVLGDTEGEVQLDESIREAVPGDRWLLCSDGLSGPVTAETIGEVLAGVADPGQAADQLIDLALRAGGPDNVTAVVFDVVKDDPEPQTVPQVVGSAATERLAQERAAAAHRAGDEQAEAKDAEAASPAAKAAALMATLEDKPEAASAKESSEVDEAIAAEAATQEKARRRHRRRVLVGSLVLLATLVGASALFYRWTQTRYYVSTYKGEVAIYQGIPQSVGPLKLSHSVKTYADLPVESLDHNIRERLQATVTQPSMSAAETYVDKTVRSYRKQAPAPQGTASPTAKPSSSSSSTPSPASATPTQPTKPGQEG
;
A
#
# COMPACT_ATOMS: atom_id res chain seq x y z
N MET A 1 -15.52 -26.08 -29.65
CA MET A 1 -15.85 -24.72 -29.26
C MET A 1 -14.57 -24.09 -28.79
N THR A 2 -14.09 -23.08 -29.49
CA THR A 2 -12.84 -22.39 -29.15
C THR A 2 -13.19 -21.12 -28.37
N ILE A 3 -12.55 -20.93 -27.22
CA ILE A 3 -12.68 -19.72 -26.42
C ILE A 3 -11.42 -18.89 -26.64
N SER A 4 -11.58 -17.59 -26.89
CA SER A 4 -10.52 -16.60 -27.02
C SER A 4 -10.78 -15.42 -26.12
N LEU A 5 -9.76 -14.60 -25.89
CA LEU A 5 -9.87 -13.33 -25.19
C LEU A 5 -9.80 -12.18 -26.22
N ARG A 6 -10.69 -11.20 -26.09
CA ARG A 6 -10.60 -9.91 -26.76
C ARG A 6 -10.23 -8.90 -25.69
N PHE A 7 -9.09 -8.24 -25.79
CA PHE A 7 -8.47 -7.55 -24.68
C PHE A 7 -7.94 -6.17 -25.06
N ALA A 8 -7.81 -5.34 -24.05
CA ALA A 8 -7.07 -4.07 -24.11
C ALA A 8 -6.45 -3.72 -22.77
N ALA A 9 -5.27 -3.11 -22.79
CA ALA A 9 -4.62 -2.52 -21.64
C ALA A 9 -4.39 -1.03 -21.86
N ARG A 10 -4.62 -0.22 -20.84
CA ARG A 10 -4.38 1.24 -20.80
C ARG A 10 -3.77 1.62 -19.48
N SER A 11 -2.88 2.61 -19.50
CA SER A 11 -2.26 3.15 -18.30
C SER A 11 -1.98 4.64 -18.47
N ASP A 12 -2.21 5.41 -17.42
CA ASP A 12 -1.95 6.84 -17.36
C ASP A 12 -1.23 7.19 -16.04
N VAL A 13 -0.31 8.18 -16.10
CA VAL A 13 0.45 8.62 -14.93
C VAL A 13 -0.42 9.32 -13.88
N GLY A 14 -1.63 9.73 -14.25
CA GLY A 14 -2.50 10.56 -13.41
C GLY A 14 -2.09 12.04 -13.43
N LEU A 15 -2.73 12.84 -12.56
CA LEU A 15 -2.52 14.31 -12.55
C LEU A 15 -1.59 14.77 -11.41
N VAL A 16 -1.21 13.90 -10.49
CA VAL A 16 -0.43 14.24 -9.28
C VAL A 16 0.94 13.59 -9.28
N ARG A 17 1.06 12.37 -9.78
CA ARG A 17 2.32 11.62 -9.83
C ARG A 17 3.24 12.16 -10.94
N GLN A 18 4.56 11.97 -10.78
CA GLN A 18 5.58 12.41 -11.77
C GLN A 18 6.01 11.26 -12.69
N SER A 19 5.88 10.02 -12.24
CA SER A 19 6.21 8.80 -12.97
C SER A 19 5.06 7.80 -12.86
N ASN A 20 4.96 6.91 -13.82
CA ASN A 20 4.04 5.80 -13.77
C ASN A 20 4.76 4.61 -13.12
N GLN A 21 4.23 4.11 -12.00
CA GLN A 21 4.74 2.95 -11.30
C GLN A 21 3.85 1.72 -11.52
N ASP A 22 2.73 1.86 -12.23
CA ASP A 22 1.90 0.74 -12.65
C ASP A 22 2.52 0.04 -13.87
N SER A 23 2.24 -1.25 -14.00
CA SER A 23 2.50 -2.05 -15.19
C SER A 23 1.30 -2.93 -15.52
N GLY A 24 0.97 -3.05 -16.80
CA GLY A 24 -0.12 -3.90 -17.27
C GLY A 24 0.26 -4.68 -18.52
N TYR A 25 -0.32 -5.88 -18.63
CA TYR A 25 -0.17 -6.74 -19.79
C TYR A 25 -1.52 -7.32 -20.17
N ALA A 26 -1.83 -7.35 -21.46
CA ALA A 26 -3.00 -8.03 -22.01
C ALA A 26 -2.61 -8.82 -23.25
N GLY A 27 -2.84 -10.11 -23.22
CA GLY A 27 -2.49 -11.02 -24.29
C GLY A 27 -3.53 -12.12 -24.52
N PRO A 28 -3.31 -13.00 -25.52
CA PRO A 28 -4.27 -14.03 -25.92
C PRO A 28 -4.64 -15.03 -24.82
N HIS A 29 -3.72 -15.28 -23.89
CA HIS A 29 -3.90 -16.26 -22.82
C HIS A 29 -3.70 -15.69 -21.43
N LEU A 30 -3.12 -14.49 -21.30
CA LEU A 30 -2.73 -13.90 -20.00
C LEU A 30 -3.08 -12.42 -19.95
N CYS A 31 -3.69 -11.99 -18.86
CA CYS A 31 -3.88 -10.58 -18.52
C CYS A 31 -3.29 -10.33 -17.12
N LEU A 32 -2.48 -9.27 -16.99
CA LEU A 32 -1.78 -8.91 -15.75
C LEU A 32 -1.98 -7.44 -15.42
N LEU A 33 -1.95 -7.14 -14.13
CA LEU A 33 -1.82 -5.79 -13.61
C LEU A 33 -0.98 -5.81 -12.33
N CYS A 34 -0.02 -4.93 -12.25
CA CYS A 34 0.89 -4.74 -11.14
C CYS A 34 0.96 -3.24 -10.80
N ASP A 35 0.63 -2.86 -9.57
CA ASP A 35 0.71 -1.51 -9.05
C ASP A 35 1.94 -1.42 -8.15
N GLY A 36 2.91 -0.64 -8.59
CA GLY A 36 4.23 -0.57 -7.97
C GLY A 36 4.29 0.47 -6.86
N MET A 37 4.96 0.12 -5.77
CA MET A 37 5.18 0.96 -4.60
C MET A 37 6.65 0.98 -4.19
N GLY A 38 7.07 2.02 -3.47
CA GLY A 38 8.42 2.10 -2.91
C GLY A 38 9.27 3.24 -3.46
N GLY A 39 9.17 4.41 -2.84
CA GLY A 39 10.02 5.57 -3.12
C GLY A 39 9.94 6.12 -4.55
N PRO A 40 10.84 7.06 -4.92
CA PRO A 40 10.81 7.72 -6.24
C PRO A 40 11.24 6.82 -7.41
N ALA A 41 11.91 5.69 -7.16
CA ALA A 41 12.53 4.85 -8.18
C ALA A 41 12.42 3.34 -7.91
N GLY A 42 11.49 2.90 -7.07
CA GLY A 42 11.38 1.48 -6.73
C GLY A 42 10.12 0.81 -7.29
N GLY A 43 9.00 1.55 -7.33
CA GLY A 43 7.71 0.99 -7.75
C GLY A 43 7.65 0.66 -9.24
N ASP A 44 8.24 1.48 -10.09
CA ASP A 44 8.34 1.25 -11.54
C ASP A 44 9.13 -0.02 -11.86
N ILE A 45 10.27 -0.22 -11.18
CA ILE A 45 11.06 -1.44 -11.29
C ILE A 45 10.25 -2.64 -10.78
N ALA A 46 9.60 -2.51 -9.62
CA ALA A 46 8.89 -3.63 -9.01
C ALA A 46 7.75 -4.15 -9.87
N SER A 47 6.92 -3.27 -10.42
CA SER A 47 5.80 -3.65 -11.27
C SER A 47 6.26 -4.20 -12.63
N ALA A 48 7.35 -3.64 -13.20
CA ALA A 48 7.92 -4.12 -14.45
C ALA A 48 8.50 -5.54 -14.31
N VAL A 49 9.32 -5.79 -13.27
CA VAL A 49 9.88 -7.12 -12.96
C VAL A 49 8.77 -8.15 -12.79
N ALA A 50 7.69 -7.83 -12.08
CA ALA A 50 6.58 -8.76 -11.91
C ALA A 50 5.92 -9.12 -13.25
N VAL A 51 5.70 -8.14 -14.14
CA VAL A 51 5.15 -8.38 -15.48
C VAL A 51 6.14 -9.20 -16.34
N GLU A 52 7.44 -8.91 -16.30
CA GLU A 52 8.48 -9.62 -17.06
C GLU A 52 8.56 -11.10 -16.70
N HIS A 53 8.41 -11.46 -15.43
CA HIS A 53 8.39 -12.87 -15.00
C HIS A 53 7.14 -13.63 -15.43
N LEU A 54 5.97 -12.96 -15.49
CA LEU A 54 4.72 -13.63 -15.82
C LEU A 54 4.41 -13.62 -17.33
N MET A 55 4.84 -12.60 -18.06
CA MET A 55 4.57 -12.44 -19.51
C MET A 55 4.95 -13.67 -20.37
N PRO A 56 6.06 -14.40 -20.10
CA PRO A 56 6.40 -15.61 -20.88
C PRO A 56 5.39 -16.75 -20.75
N LEU A 57 4.47 -16.70 -19.78
CA LEU A 57 3.40 -17.66 -19.61
C LEU A 57 2.25 -17.47 -20.62
N ASP A 58 2.25 -16.38 -21.41
CA ASP A 58 1.25 -16.14 -22.45
C ASP A 58 1.46 -17.05 -23.67
N ALA A 59 1.18 -18.34 -23.48
CA ALA A 59 1.32 -19.37 -24.51
C ALA A 59 0.16 -20.37 -24.47
N ASP A 60 -0.20 -20.91 -25.64
CA ASP A 60 -1.31 -21.89 -25.79
C ASP A 60 -0.92 -23.33 -25.38
N SER A 61 0.31 -23.54 -24.88
CA SER A 61 0.85 -24.86 -24.56
C SER A 61 0.46 -25.40 -23.19
N HIS A 62 -0.13 -24.57 -22.33
CA HIS A 62 -0.39 -24.90 -20.93
C HIS A 62 -1.71 -25.61 -20.72
N GLN A 63 -1.71 -26.64 -19.86
CA GLN A 63 -2.92 -27.35 -19.47
C GLN A 63 -3.62 -26.67 -18.30
N ALA A 64 -4.95 -26.74 -18.24
CA ALA A 64 -5.75 -26.08 -17.22
C ALA A 64 -5.36 -26.48 -15.77
N GLY A 65 -4.83 -27.70 -15.55
CA GLY A 65 -4.38 -28.15 -14.23
C GLY A 65 -3.03 -27.59 -13.76
N GLU A 66 -2.26 -27.00 -14.67
CA GLU A 66 -0.91 -26.49 -14.39
C GLU A 66 -0.89 -24.97 -14.13
N LEU A 67 -1.95 -24.25 -14.55
CA LEU A 67 -1.96 -22.79 -14.59
C LEU A 67 -1.59 -22.12 -13.25
N LEU A 68 -2.22 -22.54 -12.14
CA LEU A 68 -1.92 -21.96 -10.83
C LEU A 68 -0.49 -22.23 -10.39
N GLY A 69 0.05 -23.43 -10.66
CA GLY A 69 1.44 -23.77 -10.36
C GLY A 69 2.41 -22.87 -11.11
N LEU A 70 2.22 -22.74 -12.44
CA LEU A 70 3.06 -21.88 -13.29
C LEU A 70 3.03 -20.42 -12.86
N MET A 71 1.83 -19.89 -12.58
CA MET A 71 1.67 -18.50 -12.12
C MET A 71 2.29 -18.28 -10.74
N ARG A 72 2.12 -19.21 -9.81
CA ARG A 72 2.75 -19.15 -8.47
C ARG A 72 4.27 -19.14 -8.57
N ASP A 73 4.84 -20.05 -9.36
CA ASP A 73 6.29 -20.13 -9.54
C ASP A 73 6.87 -18.85 -10.15
N ALA A 74 6.18 -18.28 -11.15
CA ALA A 74 6.59 -17.00 -11.76
C ALA A 74 6.48 -15.82 -10.78
N VAL A 75 5.39 -15.75 -10.02
CA VAL A 75 5.24 -14.72 -8.96
C VAL A 75 6.30 -14.87 -7.87
N GLN A 76 6.61 -16.10 -7.44
CA GLN A 76 7.65 -16.34 -6.46
C GLN A 76 9.04 -15.99 -6.99
N ALA A 77 9.31 -16.23 -8.27
CA ALA A 77 10.56 -15.82 -8.91
C ALA A 77 10.70 -14.30 -8.96
N ALA A 78 9.64 -13.59 -9.36
CA ALA A 78 9.60 -12.12 -9.32
C ALA A 78 9.83 -11.59 -7.91
N HIS A 79 9.12 -12.13 -6.91
CA HIS A 79 9.29 -11.76 -5.51
C HIS A 79 10.75 -11.93 -5.03
N THR A 80 11.37 -13.06 -5.35
CA THR A 80 12.77 -13.32 -4.95
C THR A 80 13.75 -12.33 -5.59
N GLU A 81 13.51 -11.96 -6.86
CA GLU A 81 14.30 -10.93 -7.54
C GLU A 81 14.13 -9.57 -6.88
N LEU A 82 12.90 -9.15 -6.58
CA LEU A 82 12.60 -7.88 -5.91
C LEU A 82 13.28 -7.78 -4.53
N VAL A 83 13.18 -8.83 -3.72
CA VAL A 83 13.88 -8.90 -2.42
C VAL A 83 15.39 -8.78 -2.60
N THR A 84 15.94 -9.41 -3.64
CA THR A 84 17.37 -9.33 -3.96
C THR A 84 17.79 -7.92 -4.34
N LEU A 85 17.03 -7.25 -5.23
CA LEU A 85 17.28 -5.87 -5.65
C LEU A 85 17.20 -4.91 -4.45
N SER A 86 16.17 -5.02 -3.62
CA SER A 86 16.01 -4.22 -2.40
C SER A 86 17.18 -4.40 -1.41
N SER A 87 17.74 -5.60 -1.32
CA SER A 87 18.88 -5.89 -0.43
C SER A 87 20.22 -5.38 -0.95
N GLN A 88 20.39 -5.29 -2.28
CA GLN A 88 21.63 -4.87 -2.93
C GLN A 88 21.72 -3.34 -3.08
N ASP A 89 20.60 -2.65 -3.23
CA ASP A 89 20.56 -1.21 -3.42
C ASP A 89 19.70 -0.53 -2.34
N PRO A 90 20.31 0.23 -1.41
CA PRO A 90 19.58 0.96 -0.39
C PRO A 90 18.59 2.01 -0.93
N ASP A 91 18.76 2.49 -2.16
CA ASP A 91 17.87 3.45 -2.79
C ASP A 91 16.54 2.78 -3.23
N LEU A 92 16.55 1.43 -3.34
CA LEU A 92 15.40 0.58 -3.61
C LEU A 92 14.77 -0.03 -2.35
N ALA A 93 15.17 0.40 -1.16
CA ALA A 93 14.62 -0.11 0.08
C ALA A 93 13.10 0.12 0.18
N GLY A 94 12.34 -0.97 0.40
CA GLY A 94 10.88 -0.93 0.48
C GLY A 94 10.19 -0.90 -0.89
N LEU A 95 10.90 -1.26 -1.97
CA LEU A 95 10.26 -1.51 -3.26
C LEU A 95 9.31 -2.72 -3.14
N GLY A 96 8.21 -2.66 -3.83
CA GLY A 96 7.24 -3.75 -3.89
C GLY A 96 6.17 -3.48 -4.93
N THR A 97 5.32 -4.45 -5.15
CA THR A 97 4.20 -4.30 -6.09
C THR A 97 3.04 -5.21 -5.72
N THR A 98 1.82 -4.78 -6.07
CA THR A 98 0.68 -5.68 -6.16
C THR A 98 0.84 -6.61 -7.36
N CYS A 99 0.06 -7.65 -7.43
CA CYS A 99 -0.03 -8.48 -8.64
C CYS A 99 -1.42 -9.10 -8.76
N ILE A 100 -2.07 -8.89 -9.91
CA ILE A 100 -3.21 -9.69 -10.36
C ILE A 100 -2.85 -10.31 -11.69
N GLY A 101 -2.96 -11.63 -11.78
CA GLY A 101 -2.81 -12.37 -13.03
C GLY A 101 -4.04 -13.23 -13.29
N VAL A 102 -4.56 -13.17 -14.52
CA VAL A 102 -5.61 -14.06 -15.02
C VAL A 102 -5.12 -14.75 -16.26
N MET A 103 -5.01 -16.09 -16.20
CA MET A 103 -4.47 -16.92 -17.27
C MET A 103 -5.52 -17.91 -17.75
N ARG A 104 -5.67 -18.01 -19.07
CA ARG A 104 -6.65 -18.87 -19.74
C ARG A 104 -5.99 -20.13 -20.33
N SER A 105 -6.62 -21.28 -20.09
CA SER A 105 -6.37 -22.48 -20.88
C SER A 105 -7.70 -23.21 -21.15
N GLY A 106 -7.99 -23.45 -22.40
CA GLY A 106 -9.29 -24.00 -22.79
C GLY A 106 -10.45 -23.14 -22.33
N ASN A 107 -11.35 -23.72 -21.53
CA ASN A 107 -12.49 -23.04 -20.93
C ASN A 107 -12.26 -22.68 -19.45
N LYS A 108 -11.02 -22.61 -18.98
CA LYS A 108 -10.69 -22.26 -17.60
C LYS A 108 -9.89 -20.96 -17.55
N LEU A 109 -10.19 -20.17 -16.50
CA LEU A 109 -9.43 -19.00 -16.07
C LEU A 109 -8.84 -19.29 -14.70
N ALA A 110 -7.52 -19.31 -14.61
CA ALA A 110 -6.81 -19.33 -13.33
C ALA A 110 -6.46 -17.90 -12.95
N MET A 111 -6.64 -17.52 -11.69
CA MET A 111 -6.31 -16.21 -11.17
C MET A 111 -5.42 -16.33 -9.95
N VAL A 112 -4.39 -15.49 -9.89
CA VAL A 112 -3.58 -15.22 -8.69
C VAL A 112 -3.72 -13.75 -8.32
N HIS A 113 -3.70 -13.45 -7.01
CA HIS A 113 -3.84 -12.09 -6.50
C HIS A 113 -3.04 -11.86 -5.23
N VAL A 114 -2.37 -10.71 -5.17
CA VAL A 114 -1.77 -10.12 -3.97
C VAL A 114 -1.83 -8.60 -4.05
N GLY A 115 -2.22 -7.93 -2.97
CA GLY A 115 -2.32 -6.47 -2.88
C GLY A 115 -3.75 -5.95 -2.84
N ASP A 116 -3.96 -4.70 -3.25
CA ASP A 116 -5.25 -4.00 -3.27
C ASP A 116 -5.70 -3.55 -4.67
N SER A 117 -4.94 -3.90 -5.70
CA SER A 117 -5.45 -3.88 -7.07
C SER A 117 -6.62 -4.85 -7.19
N ARG A 118 -7.61 -4.53 -8.04
CA ARG A 118 -8.88 -5.26 -8.06
C ARG A 118 -9.19 -5.91 -9.39
N ALA A 119 -9.77 -7.10 -9.31
CA ALA A 119 -10.42 -7.76 -10.43
C ALA A 119 -11.95 -7.68 -10.28
N TYR A 120 -12.61 -7.23 -11.32
CA TYR A 120 -14.06 -7.22 -11.44
C TYR A 120 -14.48 -8.11 -12.60
N MET A 121 -15.63 -8.76 -12.45
CA MET A 121 -16.28 -9.56 -13.50
C MET A 121 -17.71 -9.08 -13.70
N LEU A 122 -18.04 -8.71 -14.93
CA LEU A 122 -19.40 -8.44 -15.39
C LEU A 122 -19.94 -9.69 -16.08
N ARG A 123 -20.96 -10.30 -15.51
CA ARG A 123 -21.68 -11.45 -16.05
C ARG A 123 -23.18 -11.22 -15.95
N ASP A 124 -23.91 -11.41 -17.03
CA ASP A 124 -25.37 -11.24 -17.08
C ASP A 124 -25.84 -9.87 -16.53
N GLY A 125 -25.09 -8.81 -16.82
CA GLY A 125 -25.36 -7.45 -16.37
C GLY A 125 -25.04 -7.17 -14.88
N THR A 126 -24.48 -8.14 -14.17
CA THR A 126 -24.10 -7.98 -12.75
C THR A 126 -22.58 -7.87 -12.61
N LEU A 127 -22.13 -6.74 -12.04
CA LEU A 127 -20.71 -6.54 -11.68
C LEU A 127 -20.42 -7.16 -10.33
N THR A 128 -19.36 -7.95 -10.25
CA THR A 128 -18.87 -8.55 -9.01
C THR A 128 -17.38 -8.26 -8.86
N GLN A 129 -16.95 -7.71 -7.70
CA GLN A 129 -15.55 -7.69 -7.34
C GLN A 129 -15.13 -9.12 -6.98
N VAL A 130 -14.10 -9.63 -7.65
CA VAL A 130 -13.64 -11.03 -7.53
C VAL A 130 -12.53 -11.16 -6.49
N THR A 131 -11.72 -10.13 -6.33
CA THR A 131 -10.61 -10.05 -5.37
C THR A 131 -11.07 -9.46 -4.05
N THR A 132 -10.37 -9.80 -2.96
CA THR A 132 -10.48 -9.13 -1.65
C THR A 132 -9.19 -8.34 -1.43
N ASP A 133 -9.29 -7.08 -1.09
CA ASP A 133 -8.11 -6.21 -0.91
C ASP A 133 -7.27 -6.67 0.28
N HIS A 134 -5.97 -6.84 0.09
CA HIS A 134 -5.04 -7.17 1.18
C HIS A 134 -4.61 -5.92 1.94
N THR A 135 -5.58 -5.17 2.47
CA THR A 135 -5.35 -3.94 3.25
C THR A 135 -5.70 -4.13 4.72
N PHE A 136 -5.11 -3.27 5.55
CA PHE A 136 -5.43 -3.23 6.97
C PHE A 136 -6.92 -2.94 7.23
N VAL A 137 -7.52 -2.07 6.42
CA VAL A 137 -8.93 -1.70 6.59
C VAL A 137 -9.88 -2.81 6.16
N GLU A 138 -9.58 -3.57 5.11
CA GLU A 138 -10.40 -4.74 4.73
C GLU A 138 -10.32 -5.83 5.79
N TYR A 139 -9.15 -6.09 6.37
CA TYR A 139 -9.03 -6.98 7.54
C TYR A 139 -9.92 -6.53 8.71
N LEU A 140 -10.03 -5.22 8.97
CA LEU A 140 -10.92 -4.71 10.01
C LEU A 140 -12.41 -4.86 9.64
N VAL A 141 -12.76 -4.77 8.36
CA VAL A 141 -14.12 -5.03 7.85
C VAL A 141 -14.47 -6.50 7.99
N GLU A 142 -13.61 -7.41 7.54
CA GLU A 142 -13.81 -8.86 7.66
C GLU A 142 -13.96 -9.34 9.11
N THR A 143 -13.19 -8.73 10.02
CA THR A 143 -13.30 -9.03 11.46
C THR A 143 -14.44 -8.30 12.17
N GLY A 144 -15.28 -7.56 11.43
CA GLY A 144 -16.44 -6.83 11.96
C GLY A 144 -16.10 -5.62 12.83
N ARG A 145 -14.86 -5.11 12.75
CA ARG A 145 -14.40 -3.95 13.53
C ARG A 145 -14.68 -2.61 12.84
N LEU A 146 -14.85 -2.63 11.52
CA LEU A 146 -15.25 -1.47 10.72
C LEU A 146 -16.39 -1.85 9.77
N THR A 147 -17.24 -0.88 9.42
CA THR A 147 -18.13 -1.00 8.27
C THR A 147 -17.35 -0.63 6.98
N ARG A 148 -17.85 -1.05 5.80
CA ARG A 148 -17.25 -0.66 4.51
C ARG A 148 -17.19 0.86 4.31
N ASP A 149 -18.19 1.60 4.79
CA ASP A 149 -18.23 3.06 4.70
C ASP A 149 -17.17 3.73 5.61
N GLN A 150 -16.94 3.18 6.80
CA GLN A 150 -15.88 3.63 7.69
C GLN A 150 -14.48 3.33 7.11
N ALA A 151 -14.32 2.17 6.47
CA ALA A 151 -13.06 1.77 5.84
C ALA A 151 -12.65 2.75 4.72
N ARG A 152 -13.58 3.20 3.88
CA ARG A 152 -13.32 4.17 2.80
C ARG A 152 -12.74 5.49 3.29
N GLN A 153 -13.08 5.92 4.51
CA GLN A 153 -12.64 7.19 5.11
C GLN A 153 -11.51 7.00 6.14
N HIS A 154 -11.02 5.79 6.32
CA HIS A 154 -10.03 5.51 7.33
C HIS A 154 -8.66 6.09 6.97
N PRO A 155 -7.91 6.72 7.92
CA PRO A 155 -6.59 7.30 7.64
C PRO A 155 -5.56 6.28 7.12
N GLN A 156 -5.72 5.01 7.47
CA GLN A 156 -4.82 3.91 7.07
C GLN A 156 -5.44 3.02 5.98
N ARG A 157 -6.30 3.57 5.12
CA ARG A 157 -6.96 2.78 4.06
C ARG A 157 -6.00 2.18 3.03
N SER A 158 -4.85 2.83 2.81
CA SER A 158 -3.83 2.40 1.84
C SER A 158 -2.67 1.62 2.48
N VAL A 159 -2.85 1.10 3.72
CA VAL A 159 -1.84 0.25 4.35
C VAL A 159 -2.02 -1.17 3.88
N LEU A 160 -1.10 -1.63 3.04
CA LEU A 160 -1.06 -2.99 2.53
C LEU A 160 -0.53 -3.97 3.57
N LEU A 161 -1.09 -5.17 3.61
CA LEU A 161 -0.68 -6.29 4.47
C LEU A 161 0.10 -7.36 3.72
N ARG A 162 -0.05 -7.43 2.39
CA ARG A 162 0.63 -8.38 1.52
C ARG A 162 0.95 -7.74 0.18
N VAL A 163 2.22 -7.82 -0.24
CA VAL A 163 2.75 -7.34 -1.53
C VAL A 163 3.93 -8.21 -1.95
N LEU A 164 4.37 -8.11 -3.19
CA LEU A 164 5.63 -8.68 -3.65
C LEU A 164 6.80 -7.77 -3.25
N GLY A 165 7.95 -8.34 -2.90
CA GLY A 165 9.18 -7.59 -2.63
C GLY A 165 9.35 -7.11 -1.18
N ASP A 166 8.33 -7.23 -0.32
CA ASP A 166 8.34 -6.66 1.04
C ASP A 166 9.22 -7.43 2.03
N THR A 167 9.09 -8.75 2.06
CA THR A 167 9.79 -9.61 3.04
C THR A 167 10.33 -10.87 2.39
N GLU A 168 11.43 -11.43 2.94
CA GLU A 168 11.93 -12.74 2.51
C GLU A 168 10.91 -13.85 2.80
N GLY A 169 10.81 -14.82 1.90
CA GLY A 169 10.02 -16.02 2.11
C GLY A 169 9.06 -16.35 0.96
N GLU A 170 8.01 -17.10 1.27
CA GLU A 170 7.00 -17.51 0.30
C GLU A 170 5.83 -16.50 0.28
N VAL A 171 5.42 -16.11 -0.93
CA VAL A 171 4.30 -15.17 -1.11
C VAL A 171 2.97 -15.88 -0.87
N GLN A 172 2.15 -15.32 -0.01
CA GLN A 172 0.77 -15.80 0.20
C GLN A 172 -0.16 -15.19 -0.85
N LEU A 173 -0.50 -15.98 -1.87
CA LEU A 173 -1.41 -15.60 -2.94
C LEU A 173 -2.85 -16.03 -2.64
N ASP A 174 -3.81 -15.20 -3.02
CA ASP A 174 -5.17 -15.65 -3.22
C ASP A 174 -5.28 -16.27 -4.62
N GLU A 175 -5.77 -17.50 -4.68
CA GLU A 175 -5.81 -18.30 -5.90
C GLU A 175 -7.22 -18.78 -6.19
N SER A 176 -7.62 -18.77 -7.46
CA SER A 176 -8.91 -19.34 -7.87
C SER A 176 -8.88 -19.87 -9.32
N ILE A 177 -9.71 -20.87 -9.58
CA ILE A 177 -10.00 -21.35 -10.95
C ILE A 177 -11.49 -21.15 -11.21
N ARG A 178 -11.81 -20.55 -12.35
CA ARG A 178 -13.18 -20.28 -12.78
C ARG A 178 -13.41 -20.79 -14.19
N GLU A 179 -14.67 -20.92 -14.59
CA GLU A 179 -15.02 -21.17 -15.99
C GLU A 179 -14.96 -19.87 -16.79
N ALA A 180 -14.32 -19.93 -17.95
CA ALA A 180 -14.39 -18.90 -18.97
C ALA A 180 -15.75 -19.02 -19.69
N VAL A 181 -16.70 -18.22 -19.29
CA VAL A 181 -18.05 -18.21 -19.87
C VAL A 181 -18.11 -17.16 -20.98
N PRO A 182 -18.47 -17.53 -22.23
CA PRO A 182 -18.63 -16.53 -23.28
C PRO A 182 -19.64 -15.45 -22.90
N GLY A 183 -19.27 -14.20 -23.11
CA GLY A 183 -20.05 -13.04 -22.70
C GLY A 183 -19.61 -12.41 -21.37
N ASP A 184 -18.74 -13.07 -20.62
CA ASP A 184 -18.11 -12.44 -19.47
C ASP A 184 -17.18 -11.31 -19.91
N ARG A 185 -17.22 -10.20 -19.19
CA ARG A 185 -16.24 -9.13 -19.30
C ARG A 185 -15.52 -8.96 -17.98
N TRP A 186 -14.21 -8.86 -18.03
CA TRP A 186 -13.34 -8.69 -16.88
C TRP A 186 -12.63 -7.34 -16.94
N LEU A 187 -12.39 -6.77 -15.76
CA LEU A 187 -11.54 -5.61 -15.55
C LEU A 187 -10.53 -5.94 -14.46
N LEU A 188 -9.25 -5.76 -14.74
CA LEU A 188 -8.20 -5.63 -13.73
C LEU A 188 -7.84 -4.15 -13.63
N CYS A 189 -7.75 -3.59 -12.42
CA CYS A 189 -7.42 -2.18 -12.25
C CYS A 189 -6.61 -1.92 -10.98
N SER A 190 -5.75 -0.89 -11.04
CA SER A 190 -5.06 -0.34 -9.87
C SER A 190 -6.02 0.46 -8.98
N ASP A 191 -5.56 0.82 -7.79
CA ASP A 191 -6.32 1.60 -6.82
C ASP A 191 -6.58 3.04 -7.30
N GLY A 192 -5.73 3.56 -8.19
CA GLY A 192 -5.94 4.85 -8.86
C GLY A 192 -7.20 4.90 -9.72
N LEU A 193 -7.74 3.76 -10.18
CA LEU A 193 -9.06 3.67 -10.79
C LEU A 193 -10.15 3.42 -9.73
N SER A 194 -10.02 2.36 -8.95
CA SER A 194 -11.07 1.88 -8.06
C SER A 194 -11.26 2.76 -6.81
N GLY A 195 -10.31 3.64 -6.51
CA GLY A 195 -10.41 4.63 -5.45
C GLY A 195 -11.37 5.77 -5.78
N PRO A 196 -11.16 6.51 -6.89
CA PRO A 196 -12.01 7.64 -7.27
C PRO A 196 -13.29 7.24 -8.02
N VAL A 197 -13.34 6.09 -8.71
CA VAL A 197 -14.50 5.64 -9.51
C VAL A 197 -15.27 4.56 -8.75
N THR A 198 -16.58 4.75 -8.58
CA THR A 198 -17.41 3.78 -7.85
C THR A 198 -17.65 2.50 -8.64
N ALA A 199 -17.92 1.40 -7.94
CA ALA A 199 -18.22 0.12 -8.60
C ALA A 199 -19.47 0.20 -9.50
N GLU A 200 -20.47 1.00 -9.14
CA GLU A 200 -21.65 1.24 -9.96
C GLU A 200 -21.26 1.86 -11.29
N THR A 201 -20.45 2.92 -11.27
CA THR A 201 -19.97 3.62 -12.48
C THR A 201 -19.09 2.72 -13.34
N ILE A 202 -18.21 1.92 -12.71
CA ILE A 202 -17.41 0.89 -13.41
C ILE A 202 -18.35 -0.09 -14.13
N GLY A 203 -19.40 -0.57 -13.44
CA GLY A 203 -20.37 -1.50 -14.02
C GLY A 203 -21.13 -0.90 -15.21
N GLU A 204 -21.54 0.37 -15.12
CA GLU A 204 -22.21 1.09 -16.20
C GLU A 204 -21.33 1.20 -17.46
N VAL A 205 -20.04 1.55 -17.28
CA VAL A 205 -19.08 1.66 -18.40
C VAL A 205 -18.86 0.29 -19.03
N LEU A 206 -18.58 -0.73 -18.20
CA LEU A 206 -18.31 -2.09 -18.71
C LEU A 206 -19.52 -2.70 -19.43
N ALA A 207 -20.75 -2.38 -19.02
CA ALA A 207 -21.97 -2.85 -19.67
C ALA A 207 -22.32 -2.02 -20.93
N GLY A 208 -22.02 -0.72 -20.92
CA GLY A 208 -22.46 0.22 -21.97
C GLY A 208 -21.50 0.34 -23.15
N VAL A 209 -20.21 0.09 -22.96
CA VAL A 209 -19.17 0.27 -23.99
C VAL A 209 -18.73 -1.08 -24.54
N ALA A 210 -19.02 -1.35 -25.81
CA ALA A 210 -18.79 -2.66 -26.41
C ALA A 210 -17.31 -3.01 -26.58
N ASP A 211 -16.47 -2.05 -26.99
CA ASP A 211 -15.03 -2.27 -27.23
C ASP A 211 -14.22 -2.21 -25.93
N PRO A 212 -13.40 -3.23 -25.60
CA PRO A 212 -12.58 -3.24 -24.37
C PRO A 212 -11.63 -2.05 -24.25
N GLY A 213 -11.05 -1.59 -25.37
CA GLY A 213 -10.13 -0.46 -25.39
C GLY A 213 -10.84 0.84 -25.05
N GLN A 214 -12.00 1.09 -25.68
CA GLN A 214 -12.81 2.26 -25.38
C GLN A 214 -13.35 2.24 -23.94
N ALA A 215 -13.70 1.06 -23.43
CA ALA A 215 -14.11 0.92 -22.02
C ALA A 215 -12.96 1.29 -21.07
N ALA A 216 -11.75 0.81 -21.34
CA ALA A 216 -10.57 1.15 -20.54
C ALA A 216 -10.25 2.66 -20.62
N ASP A 217 -10.27 3.25 -21.83
CA ASP A 217 -10.06 4.69 -22.04
C ASP A 217 -11.08 5.52 -21.26
N GLN A 218 -12.37 5.16 -21.32
CA GLN A 218 -13.43 5.87 -20.58
C GLN A 218 -13.27 5.76 -19.05
N LEU A 219 -12.85 4.60 -18.54
CA LEU A 219 -12.59 4.40 -17.12
C LEU A 219 -11.45 5.26 -16.62
N ILE A 220 -10.33 5.33 -17.37
CA ILE A 220 -9.20 6.22 -17.07
C ILE A 220 -9.63 7.69 -17.09
N ASP A 221 -10.35 8.11 -18.11
CA ASP A 221 -10.90 9.47 -18.21
C ASP A 221 -11.74 9.84 -16.98
N LEU A 222 -12.55 8.92 -16.46
CA LEU A 222 -13.36 9.15 -15.26
C LEU A 222 -12.48 9.32 -14.02
N ALA A 223 -11.43 8.50 -13.86
CA ALA A 223 -10.50 8.62 -12.76
C ALA A 223 -9.72 9.96 -12.81
N LEU A 224 -9.28 10.37 -13.98
CA LEU A 224 -8.61 11.66 -14.19
C LEU A 224 -9.52 12.84 -13.86
N ARG A 225 -10.79 12.81 -14.31
CA ARG A 225 -11.80 13.83 -13.96
C ARG A 225 -12.12 13.88 -12.48
N ALA A 226 -11.98 12.77 -11.77
CA ALA A 226 -12.13 12.72 -10.31
C ALA A 226 -10.89 13.22 -9.56
N GLY A 227 -9.87 13.72 -10.29
CA GLY A 227 -8.66 14.32 -9.72
C GLY A 227 -7.37 13.59 -10.03
N GLY A 228 -7.42 12.35 -10.54
CA GLY A 228 -6.26 11.55 -10.93
C GLY A 228 -5.15 11.53 -9.87
N PRO A 229 -5.42 11.16 -8.62
CA PRO A 229 -4.47 11.33 -7.52
C PRO A 229 -3.28 10.36 -7.60
N ASP A 230 -3.43 9.28 -8.36
CA ASP A 230 -2.43 8.23 -8.54
C ASP A 230 -2.30 7.80 -9.99
N ASN A 231 -1.36 6.89 -10.27
CA ASN A 231 -1.29 6.17 -11.53
C ASN A 231 -2.59 5.38 -11.74
N VAL A 232 -3.07 5.32 -12.97
CA VAL A 232 -4.35 4.71 -13.30
C VAL A 232 -4.16 3.69 -14.40
N THR A 233 -4.36 2.42 -14.08
CA THR A 233 -4.22 1.33 -15.04
C THR A 233 -5.47 0.48 -15.09
N ALA A 234 -5.91 0.15 -16.31
CA ALA A 234 -7.06 -0.68 -16.60
C ALA A 234 -6.72 -1.72 -17.67
N VAL A 235 -6.94 -2.99 -17.36
CA VAL A 235 -6.87 -4.11 -18.32
C VAL A 235 -8.26 -4.70 -18.43
N VAL A 236 -8.89 -4.55 -19.59
CA VAL A 236 -10.24 -5.07 -19.89
C VAL A 236 -10.14 -6.21 -20.87
N PHE A 237 -10.83 -7.31 -20.59
CA PHE A 237 -10.93 -8.42 -21.54
C PHE A 237 -12.30 -9.08 -21.54
N ASP A 238 -12.72 -9.51 -22.73
CA ASP A 238 -13.95 -10.24 -22.98
C ASP A 238 -13.66 -11.71 -23.27
N VAL A 239 -14.46 -12.59 -22.72
CA VAL A 239 -14.46 -14.01 -23.08
C VAL A 239 -15.35 -14.21 -24.31
N VAL A 240 -14.73 -14.52 -25.43
CA VAL A 240 -15.42 -14.66 -26.74
C VAL A 240 -15.41 -16.11 -27.20
N LYS A 241 -16.51 -16.53 -27.77
CA LYS A 241 -16.65 -17.87 -28.35
C LYS A 241 -16.48 -17.81 -29.86
N ASP A 242 -15.66 -18.74 -30.39
CA ASP A 242 -15.48 -18.96 -31.86
C ASP A 242 -15.19 -17.64 -32.60
N ASP A 243 -14.27 -16.80 -32.05
CA ASP A 243 -13.85 -15.53 -32.63
C ASP A 243 -13.18 -15.77 -33.98
N PRO A 244 -13.69 -15.21 -35.09
CA PRO A 244 -13.12 -15.40 -36.43
C PRO A 244 -11.76 -14.71 -36.60
N GLU A 245 -11.49 -13.66 -35.84
CA GLU A 245 -10.25 -12.87 -35.89
C GLU A 245 -9.69 -12.65 -34.48
N PRO A 246 -9.16 -13.69 -33.82
CA PRO A 246 -8.65 -13.55 -32.47
C PRO A 246 -7.43 -12.63 -32.44
N GLN A 247 -7.36 -11.78 -31.40
CA GLN A 247 -6.21 -10.96 -31.18
C GLN A 247 -5.01 -11.84 -30.78
N THR A 248 -3.88 -11.63 -31.45
CA THR A 248 -2.63 -12.37 -31.20
C THR A 248 -1.46 -11.48 -30.74
N VAL A 249 -1.61 -10.17 -30.89
CA VAL A 249 -0.57 -9.21 -30.53
C VAL A 249 -0.83 -8.69 -29.11
N PRO A 250 0.03 -9.02 -28.15
CA PRO A 250 -0.15 -8.56 -26.78
C PRO A 250 0.12 -7.06 -26.66
N GLN A 251 -0.47 -6.47 -25.63
CA GLN A 251 -0.28 -5.07 -25.25
C GLN A 251 0.44 -4.99 -23.91
N VAL A 252 1.49 -4.17 -23.82
CA VAL A 252 2.21 -3.86 -22.59
C VAL A 252 2.03 -2.37 -22.32
N VAL A 253 1.70 -1.98 -21.09
CA VAL A 253 1.47 -0.59 -20.69
C VAL A 253 2.18 -0.27 -19.37
N GLY A 254 2.33 1.02 -19.08
CA GLY A 254 2.98 1.49 -17.85
C GLY A 254 4.50 1.34 -17.88
N SER A 255 5.11 1.09 -16.73
CA SER A 255 6.58 1.00 -16.57
C SER A 255 7.18 -0.13 -17.40
N ALA A 256 6.57 -1.30 -17.42
CA ALA A 256 7.03 -2.44 -18.22
C ALA A 256 7.14 -2.12 -19.73
N ALA A 257 6.24 -1.28 -20.26
CA ALA A 257 6.32 -0.83 -21.65
C ALA A 257 7.53 0.08 -21.89
N THR A 258 7.86 0.94 -20.94
CA THR A 258 8.98 1.88 -21.02
C THR A 258 10.32 1.14 -20.97
N GLU A 259 10.49 0.19 -20.08
CA GLU A 259 11.68 -0.64 -19.98
C GLU A 259 11.88 -1.52 -21.20
N ARG A 260 10.83 -2.18 -21.66
CA ARG A 260 10.88 -2.99 -22.89
C ARG A 260 11.32 -2.17 -24.09
N LEU A 261 10.77 -0.97 -24.29
CA LEU A 261 11.19 -0.06 -25.37
C LEU A 261 12.64 0.36 -25.22
N ALA A 262 13.14 0.57 -24.00
CA ALA A 262 14.54 0.88 -23.75
C ALA A 262 15.45 -0.30 -24.09
N GLN A 263 15.08 -1.51 -23.70
CA GLN A 263 15.80 -2.76 -24.01
C GLN A 263 15.80 -3.05 -25.53
N GLU A 264 14.66 -2.89 -26.20
CA GLU A 264 14.57 -3.05 -27.67
C GLU A 264 15.44 -2.03 -28.41
N ARG A 265 15.51 -0.78 -27.96
CA ARG A 265 16.39 0.26 -28.52
C ARG A 265 17.87 -0.06 -28.28
N ALA A 266 18.21 -0.52 -27.08
CA ALA A 266 19.58 -0.94 -26.75
C ALA A 266 20.00 -2.14 -27.60
N ALA A 267 19.16 -3.15 -27.73
CA ALA A 267 19.40 -4.31 -28.59
C ALA A 267 19.50 -3.96 -30.09
N ALA A 268 18.70 -2.99 -30.55
CA ALA A 268 18.80 -2.48 -31.92
C ALA A 268 20.09 -1.70 -32.14
N ALA A 269 20.55 -0.91 -31.17
CA ALA A 269 21.80 -0.18 -31.23
C ALA A 269 23.02 -1.16 -31.25
N HIS A 270 22.98 -2.22 -30.47
CA HIS A 270 24.00 -3.27 -30.51
C HIS A 270 24.06 -3.96 -31.87
N ARG A 271 22.91 -4.37 -32.43
CA ARG A 271 22.85 -5.00 -33.76
C ARG A 271 23.40 -4.07 -34.86
N ALA A 272 23.05 -2.79 -34.82
CA ALA A 272 23.57 -1.81 -35.76
C ALA A 272 25.10 -1.58 -35.60
N GLY A 273 25.61 -1.69 -34.37
CA GLY A 273 27.04 -1.66 -34.08
C GLY A 273 27.77 -2.88 -34.64
N ASP A 274 27.20 -4.07 -34.48
CA ASP A 274 27.75 -5.33 -35.00
C ASP A 274 27.73 -5.36 -36.53
N GLU A 275 26.64 -4.93 -37.18
CA GLU A 275 26.56 -4.80 -38.64
C GLU A 275 27.60 -3.82 -39.21
N GLN A 276 27.87 -2.70 -38.49
CA GLN A 276 28.92 -1.78 -38.85
C GLN A 276 30.33 -2.31 -38.62
N ALA A 277 30.53 -3.14 -37.59
CA ALA A 277 31.79 -3.83 -37.35
C ALA A 277 32.05 -4.90 -38.42
N GLU A 278 31.05 -5.72 -38.75
CA GLU A 278 31.14 -6.73 -39.82
C GLU A 278 31.35 -6.09 -41.20
N ALA A 279 30.70 -4.94 -41.48
CA ALA A 279 30.92 -4.19 -42.72
C ALA A 279 32.34 -3.64 -42.80
N LYS A 280 32.93 -3.13 -41.71
CA LYS A 280 34.31 -2.68 -41.64
C LYS A 280 35.31 -3.84 -41.81
N ASP A 281 35.04 -4.98 -41.20
CA ASP A 281 35.85 -6.19 -41.32
C ASP A 281 35.74 -6.79 -42.73
N ALA A 282 34.57 -6.73 -43.38
CA ALA A 282 34.38 -7.13 -44.77
C ALA A 282 35.10 -6.20 -45.73
N GLU A 283 35.09 -4.88 -45.46
CA GLU A 283 35.83 -3.89 -46.26
C GLU A 283 37.36 -4.06 -46.09
N ALA A 284 37.82 -4.31 -44.87
CA ALA A 284 39.23 -4.62 -44.60
C ALA A 284 39.69 -5.99 -45.18
N ALA A 285 38.76 -6.91 -45.41
CA ALA A 285 39.04 -8.22 -46.04
C ALA A 285 39.02 -8.20 -47.57
N SER A 286 38.68 -7.09 -48.20
CA SER A 286 38.67 -6.98 -49.66
C SER A 286 40.07 -7.15 -50.29
N PRO A 287 40.17 -7.76 -51.48
CA PRO A 287 41.48 -7.93 -52.14
C PRO A 287 42.21 -6.60 -52.39
N ALA A 288 41.49 -5.51 -52.57
CA ALA A 288 42.06 -4.16 -52.75
C ALA A 288 42.64 -3.61 -51.43
N ALA A 289 41.98 -3.83 -50.29
CA ALA A 289 42.48 -3.43 -48.98
C ALA A 289 43.72 -4.21 -48.56
N LYS A 290 43.75 -5.54 -48.87
CA LYS A 290 44.96 -6.36 -48.66
C LYS A 290 46.12 -5.94 -49.51
N ALA A 291 45.90 -5.55 -50.78
CA ALA A 291 46.95 -5.01 -51.66
C ALA A 291 47.45 -3.66 -51.16
N ALA A 292 46.57 -2.76 -50.69
CA ALA A 292 46.92 -1.50 -50.07
C ALA A 292 47.75 -1.66 -48.79
N ALA A 293 47.34 -2.58 -47.94
CA ALA A 293 48.05 -2.90 -46.68
C ALA A 293 49.47 -3.49 -46.97
N LEU A 294 49.59 -4.33 -48.01
CA LEU A 294 50.89 -4.89 -48.41
C LEU A 294 51.83 -3.83 -49.00
N MET A 295 51.32 -2.88 -49.74
CA MET A 295 52.07 -1.73 -50.25
C MET A 295 52.50 -0.75 -49.13
N ALA A 296 51.64 -0.54 -48.12
CA ALA A 296 51.96 0.31 -46.97
C ALA A 296 53.02 -0.30 -46.04
N THR A 297 53.21 -1.65 -46.05
CA THR A 297 54.26 -2.34 -45.25
C THR A 297 55.63 -2.31 -45.93
N LEU A 298 55.76 -1.84 -47.16
CA LEU A 298 57.00 -1.71 -47.88
C LEU A 298 57.61 -0.29 -47.86
N GLU A 299 56.86 0.69 -47.39
CA GLU A 299 57.34 2.05 -47.21
C GLU A 299 57.20 2.48 -45.75
N ASP A 300 58.31 2.50 -45.08
CA ASP A 300 58.65 3.29 -43.92
C ASP A 300 58.39 2.76 -42.53
N LYS A 301 59.48 2.57 -41.84
CA LYS A 301 59.58 2.58 -40.39
C LYS A 301 59.88 4.01 -39.96
N PRO A 302 59.08 4.58 -39.04
CA PRO A 302 59.73 5.08 -37.83
C PRO A 302 58.98 4.74 -36.53
N GLU A 303 59.74 4.22 -35.57
CA GLU A 303 59.44 4.27 -34.14
C GLU A 303 59.16 5.72 -33.73
N ALA A 304 57.92 6.03 -33.28
CA ALA A 304 57.64 7.11 -32.31
C ALA A 304 56.12 7.48 -32.14
N ALA A 305 55.16 6.69 -32.62
CA ALA A 305 53.71 7.08 -32.51
C ALA A 305 52.97 6.38 -31.37
N SER A 306 53.49 5.29 -30.76
CA SER A 306 52.79 4.49 -29.77
C SER A 306 52.75 5.07 -28.33
N ALA A 307 53.55 6.11 -28.04
CA ALA A 307 53.65 6.66 -26.68
C ALA A 307 52.74 7.89 -26.45
N LYS A 308 52.17 8.50 -27.54
CA LYS A 308 51.30 9.64 -27.39
C LYS A 308 49.81 9.28 -27.29
N GLU A 309 49.35 8.24 -27.97
CA GLU A 309 47.94 7.83 -27.92
C GLU A 309 47.57 7.20 -26.60
N SER A 310 48.45 6.45 -25.95
CA SER A 310 48.23 5.90 -24.61
C SER A 310 48.15 6.99 -23.52
N SER A 311 48.91 8.07 -23.69
CA SER A 311 48.93 9.20 -22.75
C SER A 311 47.67 10.05 -22.83
N GLU A 312 47.09 10.26 -24.01
CA GLU A 312 45.84 11.05 -24.19
C GLU A 312 44.60 10.27 -23.69
N VAL A 313 44.56 8.95 -23.85
CA VAL A 313 43.49 8.09 -23.34
C VAL A 313 43.54 7.98 -21.82
N ASP A 314 44.76 7.84 -21.24
CA ASP A 314 44.90 7.80 -19.77
C ASP A 314 44.62 9.17 -19.13
N GLU A 315 44.91 10.27 -19.80
CA GLU A 315 44.57 11.63 -19.33
C GLU A 315 43.05 11.92 -19.42
N ALA A 316 42.38 11.42 -20.47
CA ALA A 316 40.92 11.49 -20.61
C ALA A 316 40.18 10.68 -19.54
N ILE A 317 40.63 9.45 -19.26
CA ILE A 317 40.07 8.59 -18.22
C ILE A 317 40.29 9.21 -16.82
N ALA A 318 41.47 9.80 -16.58
CA ALA A 318 41.77 10.48 -15.33
C ALA A 318 40.94 11.77 -15.15
N ALA A 319 40.67 12.51 -16.23
CA ALA A 319 39.82 13.70 -16.20
C ALA A 319 38.32 13.37 -15.96
N GLU A 320 37.84 12.26 -16.53
CA GLU A 320 36.48 11.78 -16.28
C GLU A 320 36.30 11.28 -14.85
N ALA A 321 37.27 10.50 -14.31
CA ALA A 321 37.28 10.05 -12.94
C ALA A 321 37.30 11.23 -11.94
N ALA A 322 38.08 12.30 -12.24
CA ALA A 322 38.15 13.49 -11.40
C ALA A 322 36.85 14.32 -11.41
N THR A 323 36.12 14.32 -12.53
CA THR A 323 34.83 14.99 -12.64
C THR A 323 33.72 14.22 -11.91
N GLN A 324 33.74 12.89 -11.97
CA GLN A 324 32.81 12.03 -11.21
C GLN A 324 33.05 12.12 -9.70
N GLU A 325 34.32 12.17 -9.27
CA GLU A 325 34.63 12.31 -7.83
C GLU A 325 34.21 13.69 -7.28
N LYS A 326 34.34 14.76 -8.06
CA LYS A 326 33.81 16.10 -7.69
C LYS A 326 32.27 16.14 -7.64
N ALA A 327 31.60 15.44 -8.54
CA ALA A 327 30.15 15.31 -8.54
C ALA A 327 29.65 14.52 -7.30
N ARG A 328 30.31 13.39 -6.99
CA ARG A 328 30.01 12.58 -5.77
C ARG A 328 30.25 13.39 -4.48
N ARG A 329 31.32 14.17 -4.39
CA ARG A 329 31.59 15.05 -3.23
C ARG A 329 30.54 16.17 -3.09
N ARG A 330 30.07 16.76 -4.21
CA ARG A 330 28.99 17.75 -4.20
C ARG A 330 27.67 17.13 -3.79
N HIS A 331 27.35 15.93 -4.26
CA HIS A 331 26.14 15.19 -3.86
C HIS A 331 26.16 14.87 -2.38
N ARG A 332 27.23 14.25 -1.85
CA ARG A 332 27.38 13.97 -0.42
C ARG A 332 27.27 15.22 0.47
N ARG A 333 27.82 16.36 0.02
CA ARG A 333 27.65 17.63 0.75
C ARG A 333 26.20 18.11 0.75
N ARG A 334 25.48 17.99 -0.38
CA ARG A 334 24.06 18.36 -0.46
C ARG A 334 23.19 17.47 0.44
N VAL A 335 23.42 16.18 0.44
CA VAL A 335 22.73 15.22 1.31
C VAL A 335 23.03 15.54 2.78
N LEU A 336 24.28 15.77 3.16
CA LEU A 336 24.66 16.15 4.52
C LEU A 336 23.99 17.45 4.97
N VAL A 337 23.99 18.48 4.14
CA VAL A 337 23.34 19.76 4.44
C VAL A 337 21.83 19.57 4.54
N GLY A 338 21.22 18.81 3.63
CA GLY A 338 19.79 18.47 3.66
C GLY A 338 19.39 17.71 4.94
N SER A 339 20.19 16.72 5.34
CA SER A 339 19.97 15.96 6.59
C SER A 339 20.10 16.85 7.84
N LEU A 340 21.04 17.80 7.83
CA LEU A 340 21.25 18.72 8.93
C LEU A 340 20.10 19.75 9.06
N VAL A 341 19.57 20.23 7.94
CA VAL A 341 18.39 21.09 7.88
C VAL A 341 17.15 20.32 8.35
N LEU A 342 16.97 19.08 7.90
CA LEU A 342 15.86 18.22 8.34
C LEU A 342 15.92 17.95 9.85
N LEU A 343 17.09 17.65 10.39
CA LEU A 343 17.29 17.46 11.83
C LEU A 343 16.98 18.74 12.60
N ALA A 344 17.43 19.90 12.12
CA ALA A 344 17.16 21.19 12.77
C ALA A 344 15.65 21.53 12.76
N THR A 345 14.94 21.23 11.66
CA THR A 345 13.48 21.42 11.59
C THR A 345 12.72 20.46 12.49
N LEU A 346 13.15 19.20 12.61
CA LEU A 346 12.59 18.22 13.54
C LEU A 346 12.78 18.64 15.00
N VAL A 347 13.97 19.11 15.37
CA VAL A 347 14.25 19.61 16.72
C VAL A 347 13.42 20.86 17.00
N GLY A 348 13.32 21.79 16.06
CA GLY A 348 12.48 22.99 16.17
C GLY A 348 11.00 22.66 16.33
N ALA A 349 10.48 21.75 15.53
CA ALA A 349 9.09 21.29 15.62
C ALA A 349 8.81 20.58 16.96
N SER A 350 9.74 19.75 17.44
CA SER A 350 9.63 19.07 18.73
C SER A 350 9.63 20.06 19.91
N ALA A 351 10.46 21.10 19.84
CA ALA A 351 10.50 22.15 20.84
C ALA A 351 9.21 22.99 20.85
N LEU A 352 8.67 23.33 19.68
CA LEU A 352 7.38 24.02 19.54
C LEU A 352 6.23 23.17 20.06
N PHE A 353 6.22 21.87 19.73
CA PHE A 353 5.23 20.91 20.23
C PHE A 353 5.30 20.80 21.76
N TYR A 354 6.50 20.63 22.34
CA TYR A 354 6.67 20.60 23.79
C TYR A 354 6.18 21.91 24.45
N ARG A 355 6.52 23.05 23.87
CA ARG A 355 6.06 24.34 24.38
C ARG A 355 4.52 24.47 24.30
N TRP A 356 3.91 23.96 23.26
CA TRP A 356 2.46 23.91 23.13
C TRP A 356 1.82 23.00 24.18
N THR A 357 2.38 21.82 24.48
CA THR A 357 1.86 20.94 25.53
C THR A 357 1.84 21.64 26.90
N GLN A 358 2.83 22.46 27.18
CA GLN A 358 2.94 23.21 28.47
C GLN A 358 1.91 24.34 28.62
N THR A 359 1.11 24.64 27.58
CA THR A 359 -0.02 25.58 27.70
C THR A 359 -1.32 24.90 28.14
N ARG A 360 -1.36 23.58 28.24
CA ARG A 360 -2.52 22.80 28.62
C ARG A 360 -2.47 22.40 30.10
N TYR A 361 -3.65 22.28 30.71
CA TYR A 361 -3.81 21.85 32.10
C TYR A 361 -4.83 20.72 32.17
N TYR A 362 -4.69 19.83 33.15
CA TYR A 362 -5.71 18.83 33.45
C TYR A 362 -5.72 18.51 34.96
N VAL A 363 -6.87 18.06 35.45
CA VAL A 363 -7.09 17.61 36.79
C VAL A 363 -7.12 16.09 36.84
N SER A 364 -6.32 15.49 37.71
CA SER A 364 -6.23 14.05 37.89
C SER A 364 -5.83 13.71 39.34
N THR A 365 -5.42 12.48 39.60
CA THR A 365 -5.03 12.02 40.93
C THR A 365 -3.50 11.91 41.06
N TYR A 366 -2.96 12.28 42.20
CA TYR A 366 -1.55 12.10 42.55
C TYR A 366 -1.43 11.56 43.97
N LYS A 367 -0.86 10.37 44.13
CA LYS A 367 -0.67 9.71 45.43
C LYS A 367 -1.92 9.65 46.31
N GLY A 368 -3.10 9.48 45.69
CA GLY A 368 -4.37 9.44 46.43
C GLY A 368 -5.04 10.78 46.69
N GLU A 369 -4.50 11.88 46.24
CA GLU A 369 -5.02 13.25 46.36
C GLU A 369 -5.40 13.80 44.99
N VAL A 370 -6.25 14.82 44.94
CA VAL A 370 -6.58 15.57 43.73
C VAL A 370 -5.40 16.51 43.38
N ALA A 371 -4.97 16.48 42.13
CA ALA A 371 -3.88 17.30 41.64
C ALA A 371 -4.18 17.93 40.27
N ILE A 372 -3.64 19.14 40.07
CA ILE A 372 -3.61 19.84 38.79
C ILE A 372 -2.24 19.61 38.15
N TYR A 373 -2.26 19.19 36.89
CA TYR A 373 -1.09 18.96 36.06
C TYR A 373 -1.00 20.00 34.96
N GLN A 374 0.21 20.41 34.64
CA GLN A 374 0.54 21.18 33.45
C GLN A 374 1.13 20.22 32.39
N GLY A 375 0.63 20.30 31.16
CA GLY A 375 1.00 19.40 30.07
C GLY A 375 -0.18 18.57 29.56
N ILE A 376 0.13 17.47 28.91
CA ILE A 376 -0.84 16.49 28.44
C ILE A 376 -0.63 15.14 29.15
N PRO A 377 -1.70 14.35 29.39
CA PRO A 377 -1.63 13.11 30.17
C PRO A 377 -1.01 11.94 29.36
N GLN A 378 -0.07 12.22 28.46
CA GLN A 378 0.60 11.24 27.61
C GLN A 378 2.10 11.25 27.88
N SER A 379 2.76 10.12 27.60
CA SER A 379 4.21 9.99 27.63
C SER A 379 4.73 9.49 26.29
N VAL A 380 5.89 10.01 25.86
CA VAL A 380 6.58 9.55 24.64
C VAL A 380 7.83 8.81 25.11
N GLY A 381 7.76 7.48 25.11
CA GLY A 381 8.79 6.62 25.69
C GLY A 381 9.03 6.95 27.17
N PRO A 382 10.27 7.22 27.60
CA PRO A 382 10.59 7.57 28.99
C PRO A 382 10.24 9.02 29.36
N LEU A 383 9.87 9.87 28.40
CA LEU A 383 9.60 11.30 28.61
C LEU A 383 8.13 11.52 29.00
N LYS A 384 7.88 12.03 30.19
CA LYS A 384 6.56 12.49 30.63
C LYS A 384 6.32 13.92 30.11
N LEU A 385 5.20 14.12 29.40
CA LEU A 385 4.82 15.41 28.82
C LEU A 385 4.00 16.27 29.78
N SER A 386 3.90 15.88 31.05
CA SER A 386 3.22 16.63 32.10
C SER A 386 3.91 16.48 33.48
N HIS A 387 3.71 17.49 34.33
CA HIS A 387 4.13 17.47 35.72
C HIS A 387 3.04 18.07 36.63
N SER A 388 2.98 17.65 37.88
CA SER A 388 2.03 18.18 38.84
C SER A 388 2.44 19.58 39.29
N VAL A 389 1.53 20.55 39.19
CA VAL A 389 1.76 21.96 39.57
C VAL A 389 1.15 22.26 40.92
N LYS A 390 0.01 21.65 41.24
CA LYS A 390 -0.69 21.89 42.52
C LYS A 390 -1.39 20.63 43.00
N THR A 391 -1.24 20.26 44.25
CA THR A 391 -1.92 19.15 44.91
C THR A 391 -2.82 19.66 46.01
N TYR A 392 -3.95 19.02 46.24
CA TYR A 392 -4.96 19.38 47.24
C TYR A 392 -4.98 18.28 48.32
N ALA A 393 -4.12 18.41 49.33
CA ALA A 393 -4.02 17.47 50.45
C ALA A 393 -5.32 17.38 51.28
N ASP A 394 -6.14 18.42 51.22
CA ASP A 394 -7.46 18.46 51.87
C ASP A 394 -8.57 17.73 51.09
N LEU A 395 -8.27 17.17 49.90
CA LEU A 395 -9.18 16.45 49.04
C LEU A 395 -8.65 15.05 48.72
N PRO A 396 -8.64 14.10 49.68
CA PRO A 396 -8.29 12.73 49.37
C PRO A 396 -9.33 12.10 48.43
N VAL A 397 -8.89 11.40 47.40
CA VAL A 397 -9.74 10.81 46.35
C VAL A 397 -10.80 9.86 46.93
N GLU A 398 -10.48 9.20 48.07
CA GLU A 398 -11.40 8.30 48.76
C GLU A 398 -12.63 9.03 49.36
N SER A 399 -12.48 10.31 49.67
CA SER A 399 -13.59 11.13 50.19
C SER A 399 -14.55 11.64 49.13
N LEU A 400 -14.31 11.38 47.85
CA LEU A 400 -15.10 11.83 46.73
C LEU A 400 -16.15 10.78 46.32
N ASP A 401 -17.21 11.25 45.66
CA ASP A 401 -18.22 10.39 45.04
C ASP A 401 -17.62 9.55 43.92
N HIS A 402 -18.22 8.37 43.66
CA HIS A 402 -17.74 7.43 42.66
C HIS A 402 -17.62 8.06 41.26
N ASN A 403 -18.59 8.82 40.84
CA ASN A 403 -18.63 9.43 39.50
C ASN A 403 -17.52 10.46 39.27
N ILE A 404 -17.19 11.28 40.30
CA ILE A 404 -16.09 12.24 40.21
C ILE A 404 -14.74 11.53 40.26
N ARG A 405 -14.61 10.46 41.05
CA ARG A 405 -13.42 9.65 41.12
C ARG A 405 -13.06 9.05 39.77
N GLU A 406 -14.04 8.48 39.08
CA GLU A 406 -13.88 7.90 37.73
C GLU A 406 -13.49 8.97 36.70
N ARG A 407 -14.12 10.15 36.74
CA ARG A 407 -13.74 11.30 35.87
C ARG A 407 -12.31 11.79 36.11
N LEU A 408 -11.86 11.83 37.36
CA LEU A 408 -10.49 12.24 37.69
C LEU A 408 -9.46 11.18 37.26
N GLN A 409 -9.81 9.90 37.26
CA GLN A 409 -8.99 8.81 36.71
C GLN A 409 -8.90 8.91 35.18
N ALA A 410 -10.00 9.26 34.50
CA ALA A 410 -10.05 9.48 33.06
C ALA A 410 -9.41 10.82 32.62
N THR A 411 -8.93 11.64 33.54
CA THR A 411 -8.36 12.99 33.39
C THR A 411 -9.32 14.04 32.86
N VAL A 412 -9.40 15.21 33.48
CA VAL A 412 -10.27 16.32 33.08
C VAL A 412 -9.44 17.48 32.57
N THR A 413 -9.43 17.68 31.24
CA THR A 413 -8.67 18.77 30.62
C THR A 413 -9.29 20.12 30.88
N GLN A 414 -8.44 21.15 31.11
CA GLN A 414 -8.84 22.52 31.35
C GLN A 414 -8.00 23.50 30.51
N PRO A 415 -8.58 24.62 30.03
CA PRO A 415 -7.88 25.55 29.14
C PRO A 415 -6.81 26.40 29.84
N SER A 416 -6.90 26.54 31.16
CA SER A 416 -5.96 27.35 31.94
C SER A 416 -5.84 26.83 33.38
N MET A 417 -4.80 27.28 34.09
CA MET A 417 -4.60 26.99 35.52
C MET A 417 -5.79 27.52 36.37
N SER A 418 -6.27 28.72 36.10
CA SER A 418 -7.41 29.31 36.79
C SER A 418 -8.73 28.52 36.56
N ALA A 419 -8.93 27.98 35.34
CA ALA A 419 -10.05 27.10 35.04
C ALA A 419 -9.97 25.76 35.78
N ALA A 420 -8.75 25.19 35.90
CA ALA A 420 -8.52 23.98 36.65
C ALA A 420 -8.76 24.17 38.15
N GLU A 421 -8.30 25.28 38.75
CA GLU A 421 -8.58 25.63 40.14
C GLU A 421 -10.08 25.83 40.40
N THR A 422 -10.74 26.56 39.50
CA THR A 422 -12.22 26.77 39.57
C THR A 422 -12.97 25.44 39.49
N TYR A 423 -12.52 24.52 38.63
CA TYR A 423 -13.12 23.19 38.52
C TYR A 423 -12.95 22.39 39.81
N VAL A 424 -11.77 22.40 40.43
CA VAL A 424 -11.54 21.72 41.72
C VAL A 424 -12.40 22.35 42.80
N ASP A 425 -12.40 23.67 42.94
CA ASP A 425 -13.07 24.36 44.04
C ASP A 425 -14.62 24.33 43.91
N LYS A 426 -15.17 24.50 42.71
CA LYS A 426 -16.61 24.52 42.50
C LYS A 426 -17.21 23.15 42.25
N THR A 427 -16.50 22.28 41.52
CA THR A 427 -17.06 20.99 41.11
C THR A 427 -16.59 19.84 42.00
N VAL A 428 -15.26 19.65 42.14
CA VAL A 428 -14.72 18.50 42.88
C VAL A 428 -15.08 18.59 44.37
N ARG A 429 -14.96 19.78 44.99
CA ARG A 429 -15.31 19.97 46.41
C ARG A 429 -16.80 19.75 46.71
N SER A 430 -17.71 20.08 45.77
CA SER A 430 -19.16 19.87 45.97
C SER A 430 -19.56 18.41 46.03
N TYR A 431 -18.74 17.52 45.51
CA TYR A 431 -18.97 16.06 45.54
C TYR A 431 -18.23 15.33 46.66
N ARG A 432 -17.75 16.07 47.68
CA ARG A 432 -17.19 15.47 48.90
C ARG A 432 -18.31 14.77 49.66
N LYS A 433 -18.13 13.49 50.02
CA LYS A 433 -19.05 12.78 50.90
C LYS A 433 -19.14 13.52 52.23
N GLN A 434 -20.35 13.95 52.59
CA GLN A 434 -20.58 14.49 53.94
C GLN A 434 -20.26 13.41 54.97
N ALA A 435 -19.33 13.71 55.89
CA ALA A 435 -19.10 12.83 57.03
C ALA A 435 -20.41 12.67 57.82
N PRO A 436 -20.84 11.48 58.25
CA PRO A 436 -21.99 11.35 59.11
C PRO A 436 -21.79 12.18 60.38
N ALA A 437 -22.80 13.01 60.72
CA ALA A 437 -22.77 13.85 61.93
C ALA A 437 -22.55 12.95 63.19
N PRO A 438 -21.73 13.42 64.16
CA PRO A 438 -21.52 12.63 65.38
C PRO A 438 -22.83 12.44 66.14
N GLN A 439 -23.30 11.21 66.24
CA GLN A 439 -24.43 10.86 67.08
C GLN A 439 -24.03 11.04 68.55
N GLY A 440 -24.69 12.00 69.19
CA GLY A 440 -24.58 12.23 70.61
C GLY A 440 -25.03 11.04 71.44
N THR A 441 -24.20 10.70 72.38
CA THR A 441 -24.49 9.72 73.45
C THR A 441 -25.70 10.15 74.28
N ALA A 442 -26.75 9.30 74.29
CA ALA A 442 -27.74 9.28 75.38
C ALA A 442 -28.04 7.87 75.75
N SER A 443 -27.76 7.51 77.00
CA SER A 443 -27.97 6.22 77.68
C SER A 443 -29.41 6.04 78.15
N PRO A 444 -29.81 4.93 78.72
CA PRO A 444 -30.97 4.15 78.39
C PRO A 444 -32.10 4.22 79.41
N THR A 445 -33.34 4.00 79.02
CA THR A 445 -34.34 3.45 80.00
C THR A 445 -35.58 2.87 79.31
N ALA A 446 -35.89 1.63 79.70
CA ALA A 446 -37.21 0.98 79.83
C ALA A 446 -37.92 0.37 78.62
N LYS A 447 -37.95 -0.94 78.62
CA LYS A 447 -38.95 -1.89 78.14
C LYS A 447 -40.31 -1.61 78.79
N PRO A 448 -41.54 -2.16 78.42
CA PRO A 448 -41.74 -3.37 77.60
C PRO A 448 -43.07 -3.34 76.74
N SER A 449 -43.22 -4.46 76.03
CA SER A 449 -44.47 -5.18 75.66
C SER A 449 -45.14 -5.08 74.33
N SER A 450 -45.00 -6.17 73.61
CA SER A 450 -46.04 -7.05 73.00
C SER A 450 -47.05 -6.47 71.99
N SER A 451 -47.09 -6.93 70.78
CA SER A 451 -47.91 -8.07 70.31
C SER A 451 -47.93 -8.19 68.79
N SER A 452 -47.56 -9.30 68.33
CA SER A 452 -48.28 -10.30 67.49
C SER A 452 -48.65 -9.93 66.01
N SER A 453 -48.16 -10.88 65.22
CA SER A 453 -48.82 -11.54 64.08
C SER A 453 -48.80 -10.76 62.72
N SER A 454 -48.48 -11.32 61.58
CA SER A 454 -48.50 -12.70 61.07
C SER A 454 -47.82 -12.71 59.71
N THR A 455 -47.06 -13.73 59.43
CA THR A 455 -46.64 -14.23 58.12
C THR A 455 -47.88 -14.66 57.31
N PRO A 456 -47.84 -14.72 55.92
CA PRO A 456 -47.08 -15.74 55.24
C PRO A 456 -46.49 -15.37 53.86
N SER A 457 -45.36 -16.01 53.56
CA SER A 457 -44.92 -16.45 52.24
C SER A 457 -45.77 -17.67 51.79
N PRO A 458 -45.74 -18.26 50.59
CA PRO A 458 -44.86 -18.09 49.41
C PRO A 458 -45.60 -18.19 48.04
N ALA A 459 -44.93 -18.04 46.89
CA ALA A 459 -45.07 -18.98 45.77
C ALA A 459 -44.10 -18.69 44.61
N SER A 460 -43.38 -19.71 44.28
CA SER A 460 -42.59 -19.94 43.09
C SER A 460 -43.41 -19.87 41.80
N ALA A 461 -42.84 -19.38 40.71
CA ALA A 461 -43.21 -19.81 39.37
C ALA A 461 -41.98 -19.82 38.45
N THR A 462 -41.68 -21.00 37.96
CA THR A 462 -40.67 -21.42 37.01
C THR A 462 -41.03 -21.00 35.58
N PRO A 463 -40.07 -20.73 34.64
CA PRO A 463 -40.38 -20.31 33.29
C PRO A 463 -40.65 -21.47 32.34
N THR A 464 -41.65 -21.30 31.50
CA THR A 464 -42.06 -22.23 30.44
C THR A 464 -41.39 -21.84 29.10
N GLN A 465 -40.74 -22.81 28.45
CA GLN A 465 -40.32 -22.79 27.06
C GLN A 465 -41.51 -22.83 26.10
N PRO A 466 -41.43 -22.22 24.93
CA PRO A 466 -42.34 -22.57 23.84
C PRO A 466 -41.67 -23.50 22.82
N THR A 467 -42.44 -24.54 22.55
CA THR A 467 -42.25 -25.61 21.55
C THR A 467 -42.36 -25.10 20.11
N LYS A 468 -41.60 -25.76 19.22
CA LYS A 468 -41.74 -25.73 17.74
C LYS A 468 -43.12 -26.31 17.33
N PRO A 469 -43.68 -25.85 16.18
CA PRO A 469 -44.56 -26.66 15.38
C PRO A 469 -43.87 -27.29 14.16
N GLY A 470 -44.26 -28.52 13.90
CA GLY A 470 -43.74 -29.36 12.85
C GLY A 470 -44.32 -29.08 11.46
N GLN A 471 -43.71 -29.81 10.53
CA GLN A 471 -44.07 -29.99 9.12
C GLN A 471 -45.54 -30.43 8.94
N GLU A 472 -46.10 -29.98 7.85
CA GLU A 472 -46.88 -30.78 6.90
C GLU A 472 -47.37 -29.89 5.74
N GLY A 473 -47.20 -30.43 4.47
CA GLY A 473 -47.85 -29.89 3.25
C GLY A 473 -46.86 -29.56 2.16
#